data_2d1e1d882f12d50cb5dc6fb1f81d32e9
#
_entry.id   2d1e1d882f12d50cb5dc6fb1f81d32e9
#
_cell.length_a   1.000
_cell.length_b   1.000
_cell.length_c   1.000
_cell.angle_alpha   90.00
_cell.angle_beta   90.00
_cell.angle_gamma   90.00
#
_symmetry.space_group_name_H-M   'P 1'
#
loop_
_entity.id
_entity.type
_entity.pdbx_description
1 polymer ?
#
loop_
_entity_poly.entity_id
_entity_poly.type
_entity_poly.pdbx_seq_one_letter_code
_entity_poly.pdbx_strand_id
1 'polypeptide(L)'
;MKLRSIFRTIPILKRIYPSLFFKLSQLLNKNIFFSKFKGVYLNLDIRDPIDRSILLFDFYEDKQIKYLSRIFKKNTINYFFDIGANIGIYSLVMSKQFPKTFILSFEPVKSTFKKLNKNLSLNPKLKNIKRYNYGLSNINSKLKMKALFKKNFIQSGGYGVVNNKDNIKNLHTEFAVFKKADDKFKYKRKTICLKIDVEGHEIFALDGLKKIFQNNKIFLQIEILPNNFTKTNKWLSNFGFKKINKINADYYFYKETA
;
A
#
# COMPACT_ATOMS: atom_id res chain seq x y z
N MET A 1 19.30 12.69 15.27
CA MET A 1 18.01 12.96 14.58
C MET A 1 18.36 13.48 13.18
N LYS A 2 17.82 12.90 12.10
CA LYS A 2 18.17 13.35 10.74
C LYS A 2 17.61 14.74 10.49
N LEU A 3 18.38 15.65 9.89
CA LEU A 3 17.97 17.04 9.58
C LEU A 3 16.58 17.13 8.93
N ARG A 4 16.26 16.20 8.04
CA ARG A 4 14.95 16.11 7.35
C ARG A 4 13.74 15.92 8.29
N SER A 5 13.92 15.22 9.42
CA SER A 5 12.81 15.04 10.39
C SER A 5 12.51 16.31 11.19
N ILE A 6 13.50 17.19 11.36
CA ILE A 6 13.34 18.48 12.04
C ILE A 6 12.45 19.42 11.20
N PHE A 7 12.65 19.47 9.87
CA PHE A 7 11.83 20.32 8.99
C PHE A 7 10.35 19.96 8.99
N ARG A 8 10.00 18.72 9.34
CA ARG A 8 8.60 18.28 9.48
C ARG A 8 7.93 18.84 10.75
N THR A 9 8.69 19.03 11.84
CA THR A 9 8.15 19.45 13.15
C THR A 9 7.92 20.95 13.25
N ILE A 10 8.59 21.74 12.42
CA ILE A 10 8.47 23.19 12.37
C ILE A 10 7.41 23.59 11.32
N PRO A 11 6.23 24.16 11.72
CA PRO A 11 5.11 24.42 10.81
C PRO A 11 5.48 25.26 9.59
N ILE A 12 6.28 26.30 9.78
CA ILE A 12 6.73 27.21 8.69
C ILE A 12 7.61 26.45 7.70
N LEU A 13 8.62 25.71 8.19
CA LEU A 13 9.52 24.94 7.31
C LEU A 13 8.78 23.81 6.57
N LYS A 14 7.82 23.18 7.22
CA LYS A 14 6.97 22.14 6.58
C LYS A 14 6.21 22.67 5.36
N ARG A 15 5.84 23.95 5.34
CA ARG A 15 5.13 24.59 4.20
C ARG A 15 6.09 25.14 3.15
N ILE A 16 7.13 25.85 3.57
CA ILE A 16 8.03 26.58 2.66
C ILE A 16 9.01 25.63 1.96
N TYR A 17 9.62 24.70 2.69
CA TYR A 17 10.66 23.82 2.16
C TYR A 17 10.21 22.98 0.96
N PRO A 18 9.03 22.30 0.95
CA PRO A 18 8.56 21.59 -0.23
C PRO A 18 8.31 22.49 -1.43
N SER A 19 7.82 23.71 -1.21
CA SER A 19 7.53 24.67 -2.30
C SER A 19 8.82 25.16 -2.96
N LEU A 20 9.83 25.50 -2.17
CA LEU A 20 11.15 25.92 -2.66
C LEU A 20 11.83 24.77 -3.41
N PHE A 21 11.86 23.60 -2.81
CA PHE A 21 12.46 22.41 -3.42
C PHE A 21 11.78 22.05 -4.74
N PHE A 22 10.44 22.13 -4.79
CA PHE A 22 9.67 21.88 -6.01
C PHE A 22 10.00 22.91 -7.11
N LYS A 23 10.06 24.22 -6.79
CA LYS A 23 10.45 25.26 -7.74
C LYS A 23 11.87 25.01 -8.28
N LEU A 24 12.82 24.71 -7.41
CA LEU A 24 14.18 24.38 -7.82
C LEU A 24 14.24 23.15 -8.73
N SER A 25 13.48 22.10 -8.41
CA SER A 25 13.41 20.90 -9.25
C SER A 25 12.85 21.19 -10.64
N GLN A 26 11.88 22.12 -10.76
CA GLN A 26 11.35 22.55 -12.05
C GLN A 26 12.39 23.33 -12.85
N LEU A 27 13.12 24.25 -12.21
CA LEU A 27 14.21 25.02 -12.86
C LEU A 27 15.30 24.10 -13.39
N LEU A 28 15.61 23.03 -12.68
CA LEU A 28 16.62 22.03 -13.07
C LEU A 28 16.06 20.92 -13.99
N ASN A 29 14.80 21.00 -14.41
CA ASN A 29 14.10 19.95 -15.18
C ASN A 29 14.26 18.54 -14.55
N LYS A 30 14.35 18.45 -13.23
CA LYS A 30 14.60 17.20 -12.50
C LYS A 30 13.46 16.89 -11.54
N ASN A 31 12.62 15.91 -11.91
CA ASN A 31 11.47 15.48 -11.09
C ASN A 31 11.72 14.20 -10.32
N ILE A 32 12.70 13.38 -10.73
CA ILE A 32 12.97 12.05 -10.18
C ILE A 32 14.23 12.08 -9.34
N PHE A 33 14.13 11.56 -8.13
CA PHE A 33 15.21 11.53 -7.16
C PHE A 33 15.40 10.12 -6.58
N PHE A 34 16.67 9.74 -6.42
CA PHE A 34 17.05 8.54 -5.71
C PHE A 34 17.17 8.84 -4.22
N SER A 35 16.55 8.02 -3.37
CA SER A 35 16.60 8.21 -1.91
C SER A 35 16.62 6.88 -1.17
N LYS A 36 17.14 6.88 0.05
CA LYS A 36 17.08 5.73 0.96
C LYS A 36 16.02 6.00 2.03
N PHE A 37 15.10 5.05 2.22
CA PHE A 37 14.05 5.11 3.24
C PHE A 37 14.01 3.77 4.00
N LYS A 38 14.07 3.81 5.34
CA LYS A 38 14.05 2.62 6.23
C LYS A 38 14.95 1.46 5.74
N GLY A 39 16.11 1.81 5.16
CA GLY A 39 17.11 0.83 4.70
C GLY A 39 16.92 0.32 3.26
N VAL A 40 15.86 0.72 2.54
CA VAL A 40 15.63 0.39 1.13
C VAL A 40 15.86 1.60 0.22
N TYR A 41 16.20 1.35 -1.04
CA TYR A 41 16.41 2.38 -2.04
C TYR A 41 15.16 2.58 -2.87
N LEU A 42 14.79 3.84 -3.09
CA LEU A 42 13.60 4.24 -3.82
C LEU A 42 13.93 5.29 -4.89
N ASN A 43 13.23 5.19 -6.01
CA ASN A 43 13.18 6.19 -7.05
C ASN A 43 11.86 6.96 -6.90
N LEU A 44 11.95 8.22 -6.51
CA LEU A 44 10.84 9.04 -6.04
C LEU A 44 10.58 10.21 -6.98
N ASP A 45 9.32 10.47 -7.29
CA ASP A 45 8.89 11.60 -8.11
C ASP A 45 8.39 12.74 -7.20
N ILE A 46 9.07 13.87 -7.19
CA ILE A 46 8.75 15.03 -6.33
C ILE A 46 7.32 15.57 -6.54
N ARG A 47 6.70 15.29 -7.68
CA ARG A 47 5.33 15.68 -8.00
C ARG A 47 4.29 14.87 -7.22
N ASP A 48 4.63 13.62 -6.88
CA ASP A 48 3.78 12.74 -6.08
C ASP A 48 3.84 13.12 -4.58
N PRO A 49 2.71 13.29 -3.89
CA PRO A 49 2.69 13.66 -2.46
C PRO A 49 3.37 12.64 -1.55
N ILE A 50 3.21 11.34 -1.82
CA ILE A 50 3.83 10.26 -1.03
C ILE A 50 5.34 10.29 -1.21
N ASP A 51 5.79 10.28 -2.46
CA ASP A 51 7.20 10.31 -2.82
C ASP A 51 7.89 11.56 -2.27
N ARG A 52 7.23 12.71 -2.36
CA ARG A 52 7.70 13.98 -1.80
C ARG A 52 7.85 13.93 -0.28
N SER A 53 6.91 13.32 0.42
CA SER A 53 6.98 13.18 1.88
C SER A 53 8.18 12.33 2.30
N ILE A 54 8.44 11.24 1.59
CA ILE A 54 9.61 10.39 1.82
C ILE A 54 10.92 11.15 1.50
N LEU A 55 10.97 11.79 0.33
CA LEU A 55 12.16 12.49 -0.15
C LEU A 55 12.58 13.62 0.78
N LEU A 56 11.63 14.48 1.15
CA LEU A 56 11.91 15.70 1.89
C LEU A 56 11.92 15.53 3.41
N PHE A 57 11.13 14.60 3.94
CA PHE A 57 10.93 14.46 5.38
C PHE A 57 11.36 13.10 5.95
N ASP A 58 11.78 12.15 5.10
CA ASP A 58 12.08 10.76 5.50
C ASP A 58 10.87 10.14 6.25
N PHE A 59 9.64 10.43 5.76
CA PHE A 59 8.41 10.09 6.46
C PHE A 59 7.36 9.48 5.55
N TYR A 60 6.86 8.31 5.93
CA TYR A 60 5.67 7.66 5.39
C TYR A 60 5.18 6.60 6.37
N GLU A 61 3.96 6.77 6.88
CA GLU A 61 3.23 5.81 7.71
C GLU A 61 4.08 5.13 8.82
N ASP A 62 4.93 5.92 9.51
CA ASP A 62 5.91 5.41 10.47
C ASP A 62 5.28 4.61 11.61
N LYS A 63 4.11 5.05 12.11
CA LYS A 63 3.40 4.37 13.19
C LYS A 63 2.85 3.03 12.72
N GLN A 64 2.28 2.98 11.52
CA GLN A 64 1.71 1.79 10.89
C GLN A 64 2.80 0.76 10.61
N ILE A 65 3.87 1.16 9.93
CA ILE A 65 5.02 0.28 9.63
C ILE A 65 5.64 -0.26 10.93
N LYS A 66 5.79 0.59 11.96
CA LYS A 66 6.32 0.17 13.28
C LYS A 66 5.40 -0.84 13.95
N TYR A 67 4.08 -0.65 13.89
CA TYR A 67 3.12 -1.58 14.47
C TYR A 67 3.13 -2.92 13.75
N LEU A 68 3.11 -2.90 12.41
CA LEU A 68 3.20 -4.11 11.59
C LEU A 68 4.50 -4.87 11.88
N SER A 69 5.64 -4.16 11.96
CA SER A 69 6.93 -4.78 12.35
C SER A 69 6.90 -5.43 13.73
N ARG A 70 6.12 -4.90 14.69
CA ARG A 70 5.92 -5.55 16.01
C ARG A 70 5.14 -6.85 15.90
N ILE A 71 4.12 -6.90 15.03
CA ILE A 71 3.36 -8.14 14.75
C ILE A 71 4.33 -9.21 14.21
N PHE A 72 5.16 -8.87 13.24
CA PHE A 72 6.12 -9.79 12.64
C PHE A 72 7.19 -10.27 13.64
N LYS A 73 7.65 -9.40 14.54
CA LYS A 73 8.63 -9.79 15.57
C LYS A 73 8.07 -10.75 16.61
N LYS A 74 6.76 -10.66 16.89
CA LYS A 74 6.08 -11.50 17.89
C LYS A 74 5.56 -12.80 17.31
N ASN A 75 5.48 -12.91 15.98
CA ASN A 75 4.87 -14.05 15.29
C ASN A 75 5.73 -14.47 14.09
N THR A 76 5.82 -15.76 13.84
CA THR A 76 6.43 -16.28 12.62
C THR A 76 5.47 -16.10 11.46
N ILE A 77 5.63 -15.03 10.68
CA ILE A 77 4.80 -14.75 9.50
C ILE A 77 5.37 -15.47 8.29
N ASN A 78 4.61 -16.41 7.72
CA ASN A 78 5.01 -17.14 6.53
C ASN A 78 4.88 -16.30 5.26
N TYR A 79 3.74 -15.58 5.14
CA TYR A 79 3.42 -14.78 3.98
C TYR A 79 2.95 -13.38 4.38
N PHE A 80 3.37 -12.39 3.61
CA PHE A 80 2.83 -11.03 3.68
C PHE A 80 2.20 -10.68 2.34
N PHE A 81 0.91 -10.33 2.35
CA PHE A 81 0.17 -9.86 1.18
C PHE A 81 0.07 -8.33 1.26
N ASP A 82 0.75 -7.65 0.36
CA ASP A 82 0.69 -6.18 0.19
C ASP A 82 -0.28 -5.87 -0.95
N ILE A 83 -1.55 -5.61 -0.60
CA ILE A 83 -2.66 -5.44 -1.54
C ILE A 83 -2.93 -3.95 -1.70
N GLY A 84 -2.72 -3.44 -2.92
CA GLY A 84 -2.55 -2.02 -3.21
C GLY A 84 -1.11 -1.58 -2.90
N ALA A 85 -0.13 -2.34 -3.40
CA ALA A 85 1.28 -2.15 -3.04
C ALA A 85 1.87 -0.81 -3.49
N ASN A 86 1.19 -0.09 -4.38
CA ASN A 86 1.63 1.18 -4.93
C ASN A 86 3.08 1.08 -5.44
N ILE A 87 3.98 1.98 -5.05
CA ILE A 87 5.40 1.95 -5.44
C ILE A 87 6.25 0.93 -4.67
N GLY A 88 5.63 0.11 -3.80
CA GLY A 88 6.23 -1.03 -3.11
C GLY A 88 6.88 -0.73 -1.76
N ILE A 89 6.52 0.36 -1.09
CA ILE A 89 7.17 0.78 0.17
C ILE A 89 7.05 -0.31 1.24
N TYR A 90 5.82 -0.80 1.52
CA TYR A 90 5.61 -1.86 2.50
C TYR A 90 6.33 -3.14 2.11
N SER A 91 6.18 -3.57 0.88
CA SER A 91 6.84 -4.77 0.36
C SER A 91 8.35 -4.73 0.55
N LEU A 92 9.00 -3.63 0.19
CA LEU A 92 10.46 -3.47 0.30
C LEU A 92 10.93 -3.40 1.77
N VAL A 93 10.24 -2.58 2.59
CA VAL A 93 10.62 -2.39 4.01
C VAL A 93 10.44 -3.67 4.80
N MET A 94 9.31 -4.39 4.59
CA MET A 94 9.05 -5.65 5.29
C MET A 94 9.99 -6.77 4.81
N SER A 95 10.30 -6.83 3.52
CA SER A 95 11.31 -7.76 2.98
C SER A 95 12.68 -7.54 3.60
N LYS A 96 13.10 -6.29 3.73
CA LYS A 96 14.39 -5.93 4.33
C LYS A 96 14.46 -6.31 5.80
N GLN A 97 13.39 -6.13 6.55
CA GLN A 97 13.34 -6.42 7.99
C GLN A 97 13.11 -7.92 8.28
N PHE A 98 12.38 -8.61 7.41
CA PHE A 98 11.96 -10.00 7.62
C PHE A 98 12.24 -10.87 6.39
N PRO A 99 13.52 -11.20 6.14
CA PRO A 99 13.95 -11.89 4.91
C PRO A 99 13.42 -13.33 4.79
N LYS A 100 12.91 -13.92 5.88
CA LYS A 100 12.31 -15.26 5.89
C LYS A 100 10.81 -15.26 5.54
N THR A 101 10.14 -14.11 5.55
CA THR A 101 8.74 -13.97 5.15
C THR A 101 8.63 -13.85 3.62
N PHE A 102 7.77 -14.64 2.98
CA PHE A 102 7.47 -14.50 1.55
C PHE A 102 6.48 -13.34 1.34
N ILE A 103 6.83 -12.39 0.47
CA ILE A 103 6.03 -11.19 0.21
C ILE A 103 5.38 -11.30 -1.17
N LEU A 104 4.07 -11.04 -1.22
CA LEU A 104 3.25 -11.04 -2.42
C LEU A 104 2.67 -9.63 -2.58
N SER A 105 3.16 -8.89 -3.56
CA SER A 105 2.77 -7.50 -3.84
C SER A 105 1.77 -7.45 -4.98
N PHE A 106 0.63 -6.81 -4.78
CA PHE A 106 -0.44 -6.69 -5.77
C PHE A 106 -0.68 -5.21 -6.09
N GLU A 107 -0.44 -4.81 -7.32
CA GLU A 107 -0.66 -3.45 -7.80
C GLU A 107 -1.33 -3.50 -9.18
N PRO A 108 -2.62 -3.08 -9.28
CA PRO A 108 -3.37 -3.19 -10.53
C PRO A 108 -2.96 -2.16 -11.58
N VAL A 109 -2.58 -0.95 -11.17
CA VAL A 109 -2.28 0.17 -12.06
C VAL A 109 -0.93 -0.02 -12.73
N LYS A 110 -0.92 -0.09 -14.07
CA LYS A 110 0.29 -0.43 -14.85
C LYS A 110 1.43 0.59 -14.66
N SER A 111 1.11 1.88 -14.61
CA SER A 111 2.11 2.94 -14.40
C SER A 111 2.75 2.85 -13.02
N THR A 112 1.96 2.63 -11.98
CA THR A 112 2.40 2.46 -10.59
C THR A 112 3.18 1.15 -10.42
N PHE A 113 2.72 0.06 -11.03
CA PHE A 113 3.45 -1.21 -11.05
C PHE A 113 4.83 -1.11 -11.72
N LYS A 114 5.00 -0.27 -12.76
CA LYS A 114 6.33 0.02 -13.33
C LYS A 114 7.25 0.71 -12.31
N LYS A 115 6.73 1.65 -11.51
CA LYS A 115 7.49 2.29 -10.42
C LYS A 115 7.89 1.27 -9.35
N LEU A 116 6.96 0.38 -8.94
CA LEU A 116 7.23 -0.72 -8.02
C LEU A 116 8.39 -1.60 -8.55
N ASN A 117 8.33 -2.01 -9.81
CA ASN A 117 9.40 -2.80 -10.43
C ASN A 117 10.75 -2.08 -10.42
N LYS A 118 10.75 -0.77 -10.71
CA LYS A 118 11.97 0.04 -10.66
C LYS A 118 12.53 0.10 -9.23
N ASN A 119 11.67 0.28 -8.23
CA ASN A 119 12.11 0.29 -6.83
C ASN A 119 12.64 -1.09 -6.39
N LEU A 120 12.06 -2.18 -6.84
CA LEU A 120 12.58 -3.53 -6.59
C LEU A 120 13.96 -3.73 -7.23
N SER A 121 14.17 -3.28 -8.47
CA SER A 121 15.47 -3.40 -9.14
C SER A 121 16.60 -2.66 -8.45
N LEU A 122 16.28 -1.58 -7.70
CA LEU A 122 17.23 -0.86 -6.86
C LEU A 122 17.61 -1.63 -5.58
N ASN A 123 16.93 -2.73 -5.27
CA ASN A 123 17.12 -3.53 -4.07
C ASN A 123 17.35 -5.01 -4.41
N PRO A 124 18.39 -5.35 -5.21
CA PRO A 124 18.57 -6.69 -5.79
C PRO A 124 18.82 -7.81 -4.75
N LYS A 125 19.16 -7.45 -3.53
CA LYS A 125 19.35 -8.39 -2.41
C LYS A 125 18.04 -8.89 -1.81
N LEU A 126 16.91 -8.23 -2.07
CA LEU A 126 15.59 -8.62 -1.58
C LEU A 126 14.96 -9.66 -2.54
N LYS A 127 15.19 -10.95 -2.26
CA LYS A 127 14.78 -12.07 -3.14
C LYS A 127 13.42 -12.68 -2.78
N ASN A 128 12.85 -12.30 -1.64
CA ASN A 128 11.62 -12.87 -1.10
C ASN A 128 10.35 -12.11 -1.50
N ILE A 129 10.38 -11.30 -2.57
CA ILE A 129 9.24 -10.54 -3.08
C ILE A 129 8.79 -11.08 -4.44
N LYS A 130 7.52 -11.51 -4.51
CA LYS A 130 6.84 -11.79 -5.77
C LYS A 130 5.77 -10.71 -6.02
N ARG A 131 5.74 -10.17 -7.22
CA ARG A 131 4.88 -9.06 -7.61
C ARG A 131 3.89 -9.45 -8.70
N TYR A 132 2.72 -8.84 -8.66
CA TYR A 132 1.61 -9.12 -9.56
C TYR A 132 0.98 -7.82 -10.04
N ASN A 133 0.88 -7.64 -11.37
CA ASN A 133 0.19 -6.49 -11.96
C ASN A 133 -1.31 -6.79 -12.12
N TYR A 134 -1.97 -6.99 -11.00
CA TYR A 134 -3.43 -7.06 -10.89
C TYR A 134 -3.85 -6.75 -9.44
N GLY A 135 -5.07 -6.25 -9.28
CA GLY A 135 -5.70 -6.09 -7.99
C GLY A 135 -6.39 -7.36 -7.52
N LEU A 136 -6.74 -7.42 -6.24
CA LEU A 136 -7.56 -8.50 -5.70
C LEU A 136 -9.02 -8.06 -5.59
N SER A 137 -9.94 -8.97 -5.96
CA SER A 137 -11.38 -8.78 -5.94
C SER A 137 -12.09 -10.11 -5.72
N ASN A 138 -13.42 -10.08 -5.62
CA ASN A 138 -14.26 -11.27 -5.52
C ASN A 138 -14.50 -11.98 -6.87
N ILE A 139 -14.13 -11.35 -7.99
CA ILE A 139 -14.28 -11.86 -9.34
C ILE A 139 -13.01 -11.63 -10.16
N ASN A 140 -12.85 -12.42 -11.24
CA ASN A 140 -11.82 -12.22 -12.24
C ASN A 140 -12.38 -11.31 -13.34
N SER A 141 -11.88 -10.07 -13.42
CA SER A 141 -12.43 -9.05 -14.33
C SER A 141 -11.43 -7.96 -14.68
N LYS A 142 -11.78 -7.13 -15.67
CA LYS A 142 -11.16 -5.82 -15.90
C LYS A 142 -12.07 -4.74 -15.35
N LEU A 143 -11.56 -3.94 -14.42
CA LEU A 143 -12.30 -2.82 -13.83
C LEU A 143 -11.68 -1.50 -14.27
N LYS A 144 -12.53 -0.48 -14.43
CA LYS A 144 -12.09 0.88 -14.71
C LYS A 144 -11.65 1.54 -13.41
N MET A 145 -10.40 2.00 -13.37
CA MET A 145 -9.81 2.73 -12.25
C MET A 145 -9.88 4.23 -12.52
N LYS A 146 -9.93 5.02 -11.46
CA LYS A 146 -9.88 6.50 -11.51
C LYS A 146 -8.80 7.01 -10.57
N ALA A 147 -8.14 8.09 -10.96
CA ALA A 147 -7.20 8.83 -10.11
C ALA A 147 -7.34 10.35 -10.31
N LEU A 148 -6.94 11.12 -9.32
CA LEU A 148 -6.88 12.56 -9.44
C LEU A 148 -5.79 12.96 -10.41
N PHE A 149 -6.16 13.83 -11.37
CA PHE A 149 -5.23 14.47 -12.28
C PHE A 149 -5.07 15.93 -11.89
N LYS A 150 -3.89 16.31 -11.41
CA LYS A 150 -3.60 17.68 -10.98
C LYS A 150 -2.25 18.14 -11.55
N LYS A 151 -2.22 19.37 -12.08
CA LYS A 151 -0.97 20.01 -12.59
C LYS A 151 -0.21 19.11 -13.57
N ASN A 152 -0.92 18.51 -14.53
CA ASN A 152 -0.37 17.58 -15.54
C ASN A 152 0.34 16.35 -14.94
N PHE A 153 -0.08 15.92 -13.75
CA PHE A 153 0.47 14.73 -13.07
C PHE A 153 -0.65 13.87 -12.49
N ILE A 154 -0.51 12.55 -12.65
CA ILE A 154 -1.40 11.55 -12.06
C ILE A 154 -0.76 11.09 -10.73
N GLN A 155 -1.47 11.31 -9.62
CA GLN A 155 -0.99 10.87 -8.30
C GLN A 155 -1.06 9.35 -8.18
N SER A 156 -0.02 8.71 -7.68
CA SER A 156 0.04 7.24 -7.52
C SER A 156 -0.80 6.74 -6.34
N GLY A 157 -0.97 7.56 -5.31
CA GLY A 157 -1.94 7.31 -4.24
C GLY A 157 -3.35 7.75 -4.66
N GLY A 158 -4.39 7.06 -4.17
CA GLY A 158 -5.78 7.39 -4.44
C GLY A 158 -6.33 6.88 -5.78
N TYR A 159 -5.74 5.83 -6.35
CA TYR A 159 -6.36 5.07 -7.42
C TYR A 159 -7.47 4.18 -6.88
N GLY A 160 -8.74 4.54 -7.13
CA GLY A 160 -9.92 3.75 -6.77
C GLY A 160 -10.62 3.14 -7.99
N VAL A 161 -11.44 2.12 -7.76
CA VAL A 161 -12.34 1.58 -8.80
C VAL A 161 -13.47 2.58 -9.05
N VAL A 162 -13.79 2.83 -10.33
CA VAL A 162 -14.92 3.69 -10.71
C VAL A 162 -16.24 3.04 -10.28
N ASN A 163 -17.07 3.80 -9.62
CA ASN A 163 -18.44 3.40 -9.26
C ASN A 163 -19.48 4.28 -9.99
N ASN A 164 -20.76 3.86 -9.96
CA ASN A 164 -21.84 4.52 -10.70
C ASN A 164 -22.13 5.97 -10.24
N LYS A 165 -21.62 6.39 -9.09
CA LYS A 165 -21.82 7.75 -8.53
C LYS A 165 -20.67 8.70 -8.87
N ASP A 166 -19.62 8.22 -9.53
CA ASP A 166 -18.43 9.01 -9.80
C ASP A 166 -18.60 9.94 -10.98
N ASN A 167 -18.30 11.22 -10.78
CA ASN A 167 -18.09 12.17 -11.88
C ASN A 167 -16.66 12.06 -12.37
N ILE A 168 -16.45 11.39 -13.49
CA ILE A 168 -15.11 11.10 -14.04
C ILE A 168 -14.57 12.14 -15.03
N LYS A 169 -15.31 13.24 -15.30
CA LYS A 169 -14.96 14.23 -16.35
C LYS A 169 -13.55 14.81 -16.21
N ASN A 170 -13.06 15.02 -14.97
CA ASN A 170 -11.75 15.59 -14.68
C ASN A 170 -10.78 14.60 -14.02
N LEU A 171 -11.03 13.31 -14.16
CA LEU A 171 -10.21 12.25 -13.59
C LEU A 171 -9.45 11.50 -14.68
N HIS A 172 -8.22 11.11 -14.38
CA HIS A 172 -7.56 10.09 -15.19
C HIS A 172 -8.25 8.74 -14.97
N THR A 173 -8.51 8.03 -16.05
CA THR A 173 -9.10 6.68 -15.97
C THR A 173 -8.31 5.69 -16.81
N GLU A 174 -8.11 4.47 -16.28
CA GLU A 174 -7.51 3.35 -17.01
C GLU A 174 -8.16 2.03 -16.59
N PHE A 175 -8.03 1.00 -17.42
CA PHE A 175 -8.49 -0.34 -17.07
C PHE A 175 -7.38 -1.14 -16.41
N ALA A 176 -7.71 -1.83 -15.31
CA ALA A 176 -6.82 -2.73 -14.61
C ALA A 176 -7.45 -4.12 -14.45
N VAL A 177 -6.59 -5.14 -14.41
CA VAL A 177 -7.01 -6.52 -14.19
C VAL A 177 -7.20 -6.76 -12.70
N PHE A 178 -8.27 -7.44 -12.33
CA PHE A 178 -8.54 -7.91 -10.97
C PHE A 178 -8.73 -9.42 -10.96
N LYS A 179 -8.28 -10.08 -9.88
CA LYS A 179 -8.38 -11.53 -9.73
C LYS A 179 -8.83 -11.91 -8.34
N LYS A 180 -9.52 -13.04 -8.25
CA LYS A 180 -9.88 -13.66 -6.99
C LYS A 180 -8.65 -14.39 -6.43
N ALA A 181 -8.20 -14.01 -5.23
CA ALA A 181 -7.01 -14.60 -4.61
C ALA A 181 -7.19 -16.09 -4.32
N ASP A 182 -8.38 -16.48 -3.88
CA ASP A 182 -8.74 -17.87 -3.56
C ASP A 182 -8.64 -18.84 -4.75
N ASP A 183 -8.64 -18.34 -5.99
CA ASP A 183 -8.46 -19.20 -7.16
C ASP A 183 -6.99 -19.57 -7.36
N LYS A 184 -6.07 -18.68 -6.95
CA LYS A 184 -4.64 -18.81 -7.21
C LYS A 184 -3.83 -19.30 -6.02
N PHE A 185 -4.21 -18.92 -4.80
CA PHE A 185 -3.43 -19.20 -3.60
C PHE A 185 -4.18 -20.20 -2.71
N LYS A 186 -3.58 -21.38 -2.53
CA LYS A 186 -4.16 -22.50 -1.77
C LYS A 186 -3.41 -22.75 -0.46
N TYR A 187 -3.04 -21.67 0.25
CA TYR A 187 -2.32 -21.80 1.50
C TYR A 187 -3.23 -22.36 2.62
N LYS A 188 -2.69 -23.28 3.41
CA LYS A 188 -3.36 -23.86 4.58
C LYS A 188 -2.38 -23.92 5.74
N ARG A 189 -2.88 -23.75 6.97
CA ARG A 189 -2.11 -23.83 8.23
C ARG A 189 -0.87 -22.91 8.22
N LYS A 190 -1.00 -21.72 7.65
CA LYS A 190 0.04 -20.70 7.61
C LYS A 190 -0.36 -19.51 8.47
N THR A 191 0.62 -18.76 8.94
CA THR A 191 0.40 -17.44 9.50
C THR A 191 0.61 -16.41 8.38
N ILE A 192 -0.45 -15.72 8.01
CA ILE A 192 -0.44 -14.74 6.91
C ILE A 192 -0.75 -13.38 7.50
N CYS A 193 0.08 -12.41 7.15
CA CYS A 193 -0.21 -11.00 7.40
C CYS A 193 -0.65 -10.35 6.09
N LEU A 194 -1.69 -9.50 6.14
CA LEU A 194 -2.15 -8.75 4.99
C LEU A 194 -2.16 -7.26 5.30
N LYS A 195 -1.75 -6.43 4.33
CA LYS A 195 -2.13 -5.02 4.23
C LYS A 195 -3.13 -4.88 3.08
N ILE A 196 -4.27 -4.24 3.32
CA ILE A 196 -5.26 -3.90 2.30
C ILE A 196 -5.46 -2.38 2.30
N ASP A 197 -5.12 -1.77 1.17
CA ASP A 197 -5.25 -0.34 0.93
C ASP A 197 -5.63 -0.17 -0.55
N VAL A 198 -6.93 -0.12 -0.81
CA VAL A 198 -7.50 -0.28 -2.15
C VAL A 198 -8.61 0.74 -2.46
N GLU A 199 -8.60 1.86 -1.72
CA GLU A 199 -9.37 3.07 -2.00
C GLU A 199 -10.86 2.81 -2.32
N GLY A 200 -11.54 2.08 -1.41
CA GLY A 200 -12.98 1.80 -1.48
C GLY A 200 -13.34 0.42 -2.03
N HIS A 201 -12.36 -0.42 -2.42
CA HIS A 201 -12.60 -1.77 -2.94
C HIS A 201 -12.40 -2.89 -1.87
N GLU A 202 -12.36 -2.52 -0.58
CA GLU A 202 -11.98 -3.39 0.54
C GLU A 202 -12.83 -4.66 0.63
N ILE A 203 -14.17 -4.52 0.57
CA ILE A 203 -15.09 -5.67 0.71
C ILE A 203 -14.92 -6.67 -0.42
N PHE A 204 -14.74 -6.19 -1.65
CA PHE A 204 -14.52 -7.08 -2.79
C PHE A 204 -13.19 -7.82 -2.68
N ALA A 205 -12.14 -7.15 -2.18
CA ALA A 205 -10.86 -7.79 -1.91
C ALA A 205 -10.98 -8.85 -0.81
N LEU A 206 -11.69 -8.53 0.30
CA LEU A 206 -11.96 -9.46 1.40
C LEU A 206 -12.76 -10.69 0.92
N ASP A 207 -13.79 -10.49 0.10
CA ASP A 207 -14.58 -11.58 -0.47
C ASP A 207 -13.76 -12.54 -1.33
N GLY A 208 -12.75 -12.01 -2.04
CA GLY A 208 -11.83 -12.81 -2.85
C GLY A 208 -10.81 -13.61 -2.05
N LEU A 209 -10.74 -13.41 -0.73
CA LEU A 209 -9.78 -14.03 0.20
C LEU A 209 -10.42 -14.98 1.22
N LYS A 210 -11.72 -15.29 1.09
CA LYS A 210 -12.48 -16.06 2.09
C LYS A 210 -11.84 -17.41 2.44
N LYS A 211 -11.41 -18.19 1.44
CA LYS A 211 -10.77 -19.50 1.65
C LYS A 211 -9.40 -19.38 2.33
N ILE A 212 -8.65 -18.31 1.96
CA ILE A 212 -7.38 -18.00 2.65
C ILE A 212 -7.64 -17.70 4.13
N PHE A 213 -8.65 -16.91 4.44
CA PHE A 213 -9.00 -16.56 5.82
C PHE A 213 -9.53 -17.76 6.63
N GLN A 214 -10.26 -18.68 6.00
CA GLN A 214 -10.77 -19.88 6.66
C GLN A 214 -9.66 -20.87 7.05
N ASN A 215 -8.61 -20.97 6.22
CA ASN A 215 -7.61 -22.03 6.34
C ASN A 215 -6.31 -21.60 7.04
N ASN A 216 -6.20 -20.33 7.47
CA ASN A 216 -4.94 -19.78 7.97
C ASN A 216 -5.16 -18.85 9.17
N LYS A 217 -4.11 -18.68 9.95
CA LYS A 217 -4.01 -17.65 10.99
C LYS A 217 -3.73 -16.30 10.33
N ILE A 218 -4.54 -15.29 10.63
CA ILE A 218 -4.52 -14.02 9.91
C ILE A 218 -4.24 -12.83 10.82
N PHE A 219 -3.27 -12.01 10.45
CA PHE A 219 -3.11 -10.62 10.88
C PHE A 219 -3.47 -9.71 9.71
N LEU A 220 -4.36 -8.77 9.92
CA LEU A 220 -4.86 -7.87 8.88
C LEU A 220 -4.67 -6.42 9.31
N GLN A 221 -3.95 -5.64 8.49
CA GLN A 221 -4.02 -4.18 8.45
C GLN A 221 -4.89 -3.79 7.26
N ILE A 222 -5.90 -2.96 7.48
CA ILE A 222 -6.80 -2.52 6.42
C ILE A 222 -7.11 -1.04 6.60
N GLU A 223 -6.87 -0.24 5.56
CA GLU A 223 -7.36 1.13 5.50
C GLU A 223 -8.85 1.10 5.15
N ILE A 224 -9.67 1.78 5.95
CA ILE A 224 -11.12 1.82 5.73
C ILE A 224 -11.57 3.27 5.73
N LEU A 225 -12.07 3.71 4.58
CA LEU A 225 -12.68 5.04 4.45
C LEU A 225 -13.90 5.16 5.38
N PRO A 226 -14.17 6.34 5.97
CA PRO A 226 -15.24 6.52 6.95
C PRO A 226 -16.60 5.99 6.50
N ASN A 227 -16.97 6.23 5.24
CA ASN A 227 -18.26 5.81 4.67
C ASN A 227 -18.39 4.27 4.50
N ASN A 228 -17.27 3.55 4.49
CA ASN A 228 -17.23 2.09 4.34
C ASN A 228 -17.08 1.36 5.68
N PHE A 229 -16.82 2.10 6.77
CA PHE A 229 -16.44 1.50 8.04
C PHE A 229 -17.47 0.51 8.58
N THR A 230 -18.72 0.92 8.71
CA THR A 230 -19.78 0.07 9.29
C THR A 230 -19.94 -1.24 8.51
N LYS A 231 -19.99 -1.16 7.18
CA LYS A 231 -20.15 -2.32 6.31
C LYS A 231 -18.94 -3.25 6.38
N THR A 232 -17.72 -2.71 6.30
CA THR A 232 -16.48 -3.50 6.34
C THR A 232 -16.25 -4.12 7.72
N ASN A 233 -16.50 -3.38 8.80
CA ASN A 233 -16.38 -3.90 10.15
C ASN A 233 -17.38 -5.02 10.44
N LYS A 234 -18.65 -4.89 9.98
CA LYS A 234 -19.67 -5.95 10.08
C LYS A 234 -19.23 -7.20 9.33
N TRP A 235 -18.70 -7.04 8.10
CA TRP A 235 -18.19 -8.17 7.31
C TRP A 235 -17.06 -8.90 8.07
N LEU A 236 -16.07 -8.15 8.58
CA LEU A 236 -14.93 -8.72 9.33
C LEU A 236 -15.38 -9.42 10.59
N SER A 237 -16.28 -8.83 11.38
CA SER A 237 -16.82 -9.44 12.60
C SER A 237 -17.57 -10.74 12.32
N ASN A 238 -18.42 -10.74 11.28
CA ASN A 238 -19.16 -11.94 10.86
C ASN A 238 -18.23 -13.07 10.38
N PHE A 239 -17.05 -12.72 9.87
CA PHE A 239 -16.04 -13.69 9.42
C PHE A 239 -15.10 -14.13 10.55
N GLY A 240 -15.35 -13.69 11.79
CA GLY A 240 -14.61 -14.10 13.00
C GLY A 240 -13.32 -13.30 13.25
N PHE A 241 -13.15 -12.15 12.59
CA PHE A 241 -12.04 -11.25 12.89
C PHE A 241 -12.28 -10.44 14.17
N LYS A 242 -11.27 -10.34 15.02
CA LYS A 242 -11.26 -9.50 16.23
C LYS A 242 -10.41 -8.27 15.96
N LYS A 243 -10.96 -7.07 16.19
CA LYS A 243 -10.20 -5.83 16.11
C LYS A 243 -9.19 -5.75 17.25
N ILE A 244 -7.91 -5.50 16.95
CA ILE A 244 -6.82 -5.48 17.92
C ILE A 244 -6.17 -4.10 18.07
N ASN A 245 -6.30 -3.21 17.05
CA ASN A 245 -5.77 -1.85 17.11
C ASN A 245 -6.40 -0.94 16.05
N LYS A 246 -6.11 0.39 16.15
CA LYS A 246 -6.38 1.41 15.14
C LYS A 246 -5.29 2.46 15.16
N ILE A 247 -4.79 2.84 13.99
CA ILE A 247 -3.84 3.95 13.80
C ILE A 247 -4.31 4.77 12.59
N ASN A 248 -4.78 5.99 12.82
CA ASN A 248 -5.41 6.84 11.79
C ASN A 248 -6.60 6.13 11.11
N ALA A 249 -6.57 5.98 9.79
CA ALA A 249 -7.56 5.26 8.99
C ALA A 249 -7.31 3.75 8.91
N ASP A 250 -6.16 3.27 9.41
CA ASP A 250 -5.79 1.87 9.42
C ASP A 250 -6.35 1.14 10.64
N TYR A 251 -7.09 0.10 10.40
CA TYR A 251 -7.60 -0.82 11.41
C TYR A 251 -6.83 -2.12 11.37
N TYR A 252 -6.58 -2.71 12.54
CA TYR A 252 -5.85 -3.95 12.68
C TYR A 252 -6.76 -5.02 13.26
N PHE A 253 -6.78 -6.16 12.61
CA PHE A 253 -7.60 -7.29 13.00
C PHE A 253 -6.76 -8.56 13.09
N TYR A 254 -7.28 -9.50 13.86
CA TYR A 254 -6.70 -10.81 14.04
C TYR A 254 -7.77 -11.88 13.89
N LYS A 255 -7.43 -13.01 13.29
CA LYS A 255 -8.27 -14.20 13.21
C LYS A 255 -7.40 -15.44 13.40
N GLU A 256 -7.79 -16.30 14.35
CA GLU A 256 -7.19 -17.62 14.51
C GLU A 256 -7.63 -18.54 13.35
N THR A 257 -6.85 -19.60 13.11
CA THR A 257 -7.28 -20.68 12.21
C THR A 257 -8.51 -21.36 12.80
N ALA A 258 -9.51 -21.64 11.98
CA ALA A 258 -10.64 -22.45 12.39
C ALA A 258 -10.20 -23.90 12.62
#